data_bcacbb80be9fceabdd547f1f1fe14f6d
#
_entry.id   bcacbb80be9fceabdd547f1f1fe14f6d
#
_cell.length_a   1.000
_cell.length_b   1.000
_cell.length_c   1.000
_cell.angle_alpha   90.00
_cell.angle_beta   90.00
_cell.angle_gamma   90.00
#
_symmetry.space_group_name_H-M   'P 1'
#
loop_
_entity.id
_entity.type
_entity.pdbx_description
1 polymer ?
#
loop_
_entity_poly.entity_id
_entity_poly.type
_entity_poly.pdbx_seq_one_letter_code
_entity_poly.pdbx_strand_id
1 'polypeptide(L)'
;MRLLFMALAISVGGISVAGQAIGAPMVAYRVVDGGIPIALTEQPGDATRGRDIATNRQVGLCQLCHQVPGSTDRFQGDIATHLSGAGTRWTASQLRLRMVDSRRVNADSVMPAYFKIDALHRVGASWRDQPILNAQQVEDVVAWLVSLK
;
A
#
# COMPACT_ATOMS: atom_id res chain seq x y z
N MET A 1 -17.81 40.13 58.81
CA MET A 1 -18.06 38.80 58.27
C MET A 1 -17.94 38.92 56.78
N ARG A 2 -16.74 38.59 56.20
CA ARG A 2 -16.41 38.73 54.75
C ARG A 2 -16.60 37.35 54.11
N LEU A 3 -17.55 37.21 53.19
CA LEU A 3 -17.73 36.01 52.37
C LEU A 3 -16.75 36.06 51.20
N LEU A 4 -15.84 35.08 51.13
CA LEU A 4 -14.97 34.81 50.01
C LEU A 4 -15.77 33.95 49.00
N PHE A 5 -16.04 34.50 47.82
CA PHE A 5 -16.52 33.71 46.67
C PHE A 5 -15.32 33.11 45.94
N MET A 6 -15.21 31.81 46.00
CA MET A 6 -14.20 31.04 45.27
C MET A 6 -14.78 30.68 43.88
N ALA A 7 -14.27 31.32 42.84
CA ALA A 7 -14.67 31.04 41.46
C ALA A 7 -13.94 29.78 40.98
N LEU A 8 -14.71 28.74 40.69
CA LEU A 8 -14.22 27.47 40.10
C LEU A 8 -14.12 27.64 38.57
N ALA A 9 -12.92 27.74 38.05
CA ALA A 9 -12.68 27.78 36.59
C ALA A 9 -12.72 26.35 36.03
N ILE A 10 -13.76 26.03 35.26
CA ILE A 10 -13.86 24.77 34.52
C ILE A 10 -13.14 24.94 33.18
N SER A 11 -11.96 24.35 33.05
CA SER A 11 -11.25 24.26 31.77
C SER A 11 -11.88 23.18 30.91
N VAL A 12 -12.59 23.58 29.85
CA VAL A 12 -13.08 22.67 28.80
C VAL A 12 -11.91 22.31 27.95
N GLY A 13 -11.35 21.10 28.16
CA GLY A 13 -10.34 20.51 27.30
C GLY A 13 -10.95 20.17 25.93
N GLY A 14 -10.53 20.87 24.87
CA GLY A 14 -10.95 20.58 23.50
C GLY A 14 -10.42 19.22 23.07
N ILE A 15 -11.31 18.28 22.82
CA ILE A 15 -10.99 17.01 22.18
C ILE A 15 -10.77 17.31 20.70
N SER A 16 -9.51 17.37 20.26
CA SER A 16 -9.17 17.38 18.82
C SER A 16 -9.51 16.02 18.23
N VAL A 17 -10.66 15.92 17.57
CA VAL A 17 -10.97 14.79 16.70
C VAL A 17 -10.06 14.92 15.47
N ALA A 18 -8.99 14.13 15.43
CA ALA A 18 -8.19 13.97 14.23
C ALA A 18 -9.10 13.33 13.15
N GLY A 19 -9.60 14.18 12.25
CA GLY A 19 -10.37 13.73 11.09
C GLY A 19 -9.52 12.73 10.31
N GLN A 20 -10.00 11.51 10.15
CA GLN A 20 -9.41 10.53 9.24
C GLN A 20 -9.48 11.14 7.85
N ALA A 21 -8.33 11.35 7.24
CA ALA A 21 -8.22 11.87 5.89
C ALA A 21 -8.93 10.88 4.94
N ILE A 22 -10.06 11.31 4.42
CA ILE A 22 -10.78 10.64 3.34
C ILE A 22 -9.80 10.57 2.16
N GLY A 23 -9.42 9.36 1.77
CA GLY A 23 -8.62 8.95 0.65
C GLY A 23 -7.57 9.95 0.13
N ALA A 24 -6.28 9.67 0.33
CA ALA A 24 -5.24 10.46 -0.33
C ALA A 24 -5.50 10.47 -1.85
N PRO A 25 -5.41 11.64 -2.52
CA PRO A 25 -5.70 11.75 -3.94
C PRO A 25 -4.80 10.80 -4.74
N MET A 26 -5.36 10.18 -5.78
CA MET A 26 -4.60 9.34 -6.71
C MET A 26 -3.51 10.17 -7.37
N VAL A 27 -2.27 9.73 -7.23
CA VAL A 27 -1.13 10.37 -7.89
C VAL A 27 -1.11 9.95 -9.37
N ALA A 28 -0.99 10.94 -10.27
CA ALA A 28 -0.84 10.67 -11.69
C ALA A 28 0.53 10.03 -11.98
N TYR A 29 0.54 9.00 -12.83
CA TYR A 29 1.76 8.33 -13.25
C TYR A 29 1.79 8.15 -14.77
N ARG A 30 2.98 7.92 -15.32
CA ARG A 30 3.17 7.61 -16.75
C ARG A 30 3.86 6.25 -16.88
N VAL A 31 3.34 5.43 -17.79
CA VAL A 31 3.99 4.18 -18.19
C VAL A 31 4.92 4.45 -19.35
N VAL A 32 6.18 4.04 -19.21
CA VAL A 32 7.24 4.16 -20.21
C VAL A 32 7.99 2.82 -20.27
N ASP A 33 8.16 2.27 -21.45
CA ASP A 33 8.94 1.04 -21.69
C ASP A 33 8.59 -0.13 -20.74
N GLY A 34 7.29 -0.33 -20.51
CA GLY A 34 6.79 -1.42 -19.65
C GLY A 34 7.02 -1.22 -18.15
N GLY A 35 7.19 0.03 -17.70
CA GLY A 35 7.36 0.38 -16.29
C GLY A 35 6.84 1.77 -15.95
N ILE A 36 6.91 2.13 -14.67
CA ILE A 36 6.64 3.48 -14.16
C ILE A 36 7.97 4.01 -13.58
N PRO A 37 8.72 4.85 -14.32
CA PRO A 37 10.07 5.24 -13.95
C PRO A 37 10.13 6.21 -12.75
N ILE A 38 9.10 7.05 -12.60
CA ILE A 38 9.02 8.04 -11.52
C ILE A 38 8.27 7.42 -10.34
N ALA A 39 8.81 7.57 -9.14
CA ALA A 39 8.15 7.14 -7.91
C ALA A 39 6.82 7.87 -7.70
N LEU A 40 5.85 7.21 -7.07
CA LEU A 40 4.53 7.78 -6.79
C LEU A 40 4.56 8.80 -5.65
N THR A 41 5.65 8.84 -4.89
CA THR A 41 5.84 9.77 -3.76
C THR A 41 7.25 10.37 -3.79
N GLU A 42 7.43 11.52 -3.18
CA GLU A 42 8.74 12.13 -2.97
C GLU A 42 9.55 11.41 -1.90
N GLN A 43 8.86 10.75 -0.95
CA GLN A 43 9.50 9.95 0.09
C GLN A 43 9.98 8.62 -0.48
N PRO A 44 11.24 8.24 -0.28
CA PRO A 44 11.73 6.92 -0.65
C PRO A 44 10.94 5.80 0.01
N GLY A 45 10.75 4.70 -0.73
CA GLY A 45 10.16 3.50 -0.17
C GLY A 45 11.07 2.87 0.91
N ASP A 46 10.45 2.29 1.93
CA ASP A 46 11.12 1.59 3.01
C ASP A 46 10.89 0.08 2.89
N ALA A 47 11.97 -0.68 2.73
CA ALA A 47 11.90 -2.12 2.51
C ALA A 47 11.34 -2.90 3.73
N THR A 48 11.54 -2.39 4.95
CA THR A 48 11.00 -3.01 6.17
C THR A 48 9.49 -2.87 6.20
N ARG A 49 8.97 -1.65 6.01
CA ARG A 49 7.52 -1.44 5.90
C ARG A 49 6.92 -2.21 4.73
N GLY A 50 7.63 -2.25 3.59
CA GLY A 50 7.20 -3.03 2.42
C GLY A 50 7.05 -4.51 2.70
N ARG A 51 7.99 -5.10 3.47
CA ARG A 51 7.89 -6.48 3.93
C ARG A 51 6.68 -6.69 4.85
N ASP A 52 6.48 -5.79 5.81
CA ASP A 52 5.36 -5.87 6.76
C ASP A 52 4.02 -5.81 6.03
N ILE A 53 3.89 -4.93 5.02
CA ILE A 53 2.72 -4.87 4.14
C ILE A 53 2.54 -6.20 3.40
N ALA A 54 3.58 -6.72 2.77
CA ALA A 54 3.51 -7.93 1.94
C ALA A 54 3.16 -9.19 2.74
N THR A 55 3.61 -9.27 4.00
CA THR A 55 3.31 -10.38 4.91
C THR A 55 1.97 -10.23 5.64
N ASN A 56 1.35 -9.06 5.58
CA ASN A 56 0.04 -8.83 6.18
C ASN A 56 -1.09 -9.29 5.25
N ARG A 57 -1.81 -10.34 5.66
CA ARG A 57 -2.91 -10.94 4.90
C ARG A 57 -4.16 -10.05 4.77
N GLN A 58 -4.24 -8.94 5.51
CA GLN A 58 -5.36 -8.01 5.46
C GLN A 58 -5.03 -6.73 4.70
N VAL A 59 -3.76 -6.44 4.46
CA VAL A 59 -3.29 -5.21 3.79
C VAL A 59 -2.73 -5.52 2.41
N GLY A 60 -1.58 -6.23 2.35
CA GLY A 60 -0.89 -6.51 1.09
C GLY A 60 -1.43 -7.70 0.32
N LEU A 61 -2.03 -8.67 1.01
CA LEU A 61 -2.61 -9.88 0.42
C LEU A 61 -1.63 -10.76 -0.38
N CYS A 62 -0.33 -10.43 -0.42
CA CYS A 62 0.66 -11.07 -1.28
C CYS A 62 0.79 -12.57 -1.00
N GLN A 63 0.76 -12.96 0.28
CA GLN A 63 0.88 -14.36 0.72
C GLN A 63 -0.32 -15.24 0.34
N LEU A 64 -1.43 -14.66 -0.09
CA LEU A 64 -2.56 -15.46 -0.59
C LEU A 64 -2.23 -16.15 -1.91
N CYS A 65 -1.28 -15.62 -2.67
CA CYS A 65 -0.92 -16.13 -4.00
C CYS A 65 0.57 -16.45 -4.13
N HIS A 66 1.46 -15.73 -3.43
CA HIS A 66 2.91 -15.84 -3.55
C HIS A 66 3.54 -16.49 -2.32
N GLN A 67 4.61 -17.24 -2.56
CA GLN A 67 5.55 -17.57 -1.50
C GLN A 67 6.48 -16.38 -1.25
N VAL A 68 6.53 -15.94 0.02
CA VAL A 68 7.28 -14.77 0.50
C VAL A 68 8.53 -15.25 1.23
N PRO A 69 9.73 -14.85 0.80
CA PRO A 69 10.97 -15.28 1.44
C PRO A 69 11.05 -14.80 2.90
N GLY A 70 11.47 -15.69 3.78
CA GLY A 70 11.61 -15.42 5.21
C GLY A 70 10.28 -15.25 5.96
N SER A 71 9.16 -15.57 5.36
CA SER A 71 7.89 -15.68 6.07
C SER A 71 7.82 -16.99 6.87
N THR A 72 7.28 -16.91 8.08
CA THR A 72 6.99 -18.07 8.95
C THR A 72 5.59 -18.64 8.73
N ASP A 73 4.77 -17.99 7.91
CA ASP A 73 3.42 -18.47 7.58
C ASP A 73 3.51 -19.75 6.76
N ARG A 74 2.90 -20.82 7.26
CA ARG A 74 2.86 -22.13 6.60
C ARG A 74 1.83 -22.22 5.46
N PHE A 75 0.88 -21.31 5.42
CA PHE A 75 -0.26 -21.33 4.50
C PHE A 75 -0.11 -20.28 3.41
N GLN A 76 1.09 -20.14 2.86
CA GLN A 76 1.32 -19.26 1.72
C GLN A 76 0.78 -19.89 0.44
N GLY A 77 0.24 -19.04 -0.46
CA GLY A 77 -0.18 -19.48 -1.79
C GLY A 77 1.02 -19.82 -2.69
N ASP A 78 0.77 -20.66 -3.68
CA ASP A 78 1.75 -21.11 -4.68
C ASP A 78 1.24 -20.93 -6.12
N ILE A 79 0.13 -20.22 -6.30
CA ILE A 79 -0.46 -19.98 -7.63
C ILE A 79 0.24 -18.88 -8.42
N ALA A 80 1.14 -18.13 -7.78
CA ALA A 80 1.92 -17.06 -8.40
C ALA A 80 3.42 -17.26 -8.15
N THR A 81 4.25 -16.56 -8.95
CA THR A 81 5.71 -16.67 -8.88
C THR A 81 6.23 -16.37 -7.47
N HIS A 82 7.15 -17.20 -6.99
CA HIS A 82 7.88 -16.98 -5.74
C HIS A 82 8.58 -15.60 -5.76
N LEU A 83 8.49 -14.84 -4.66
CA LEU A 83 9.02 -13.47 -4.62
C LEU A 83 10.54 -13.40 -4.45
N SER A 84 11.24 -14.48 -4.03
CA SER A 84 12.71 -14.51 -4.04
C SER A 84 13.25 -14.12 -5.40
N GLY A 85 14.30 -13.30 -5.42
CA GLY A 85 14.94 -12.84 -6.65
C GLY A 85 14.10 -11.84 -7.47
N ALA A 86 13.04 -11.26 -6.92
CA ALA A 86 12.22 -10.28 -7.64
C ALA A 86 13.05 -9.08 -8.12
N GLY A 87 13.95 -8.57 -7.28
CA GLY A 87 14.83 -7.44 -7.61
C GLY A 87 16.00 -7.82 -8.53
N THR A 88 16.19 -9.11 -8.83
CA THR A 88 17.12 -9.56 -9.87
C THR A 88 16.40 -9.66 -11.22
N ARG A 89 15.13 -10.06 -11.22
CA ARG A 89 14.34 -10.25 -12.45
C ARG A 89 13.80 -8.95 -13.03
N TRP A 90 13.50 -7.95 -12.19
CA TRP A 90 12.83 -6.71 -12.62
C TRP A 90 13.40 -5.47 -11.95
N THR A 91 13.37 -4.37 -12.69
CA THR A 91 13.72 -3.05 -12.17
C THR A 91 12.62 -2.50 -11.26
N ALA A 92 12.94 -1.49 -10.44
CA ALA A 92 11.95 -0.78 -9.63
C ALA A 92 10.78 -0.23 -10.47
N SER A 93 11.07 0.29 -11.66
CA SER A 93 10.07 0.80 -12.61
C SER A 93 9.08 -0.29 -13.03
N GLN A 94 9.58 -1.47 -13.38
CA GLN A 94 8.77 -2.61 -13.79
C GLN A 94 7.98 -3.22 -12.62
N LEU A 95 8.58 -3.28 -11.44
CA LEU A 95 7.90 -3.74 -10.22
C LEU A 95 6.77 -2.77 -9.84
N ARG A 96 7.01 -1.46 -9.93
CA ARG A 96 5.99 -0.44 -9.68
C ARG A 96 4.77 -0.60 -10.59
N LEU A 97 4.99 -0.82 -11.89
CA LEU A 97 3.87 -1.05 -12.82
C LEU A 97 3.06 -2.30 -12.43
N ARG A 98 3.73 -3.39 -12.01
CA ARG A 98 3.05 -4.61 -11.57
C ARG A 98 2.20 -4.38 -10.32
N MET A 99 2.68 -3.54 -9.41
CA MET A 99 1.93 -3.17 -8.20
C MET A 99 0.76 -2.24 -8.54
N VAL A 100 0.97 -1.25 -9.39
CA VAL A 100 -0.06 -0.28 -9.75
C VAL A 100 -1.20 -0.95 -10.53
N ASP A 101 -0.89 -1.63 -11.62
CA ASP A 101 -1.86 -2.34 -12.45
C ASP A 101 -1.16 -3.50 -13.21
N SER A 102 -1.19 -4.68 -12.63
CA SER A 102 -0.57 -5.89 -13.19
C SER A 102 -1.11 -6.26 -14.57
N ARG A 103 -2.37 -5.92 -14.87
CA ARG A 103 -2.99 -6.21 -16.18
C ARG A 103 -2.40 -5.40 -17.33
N ARG A 104 -1.70 -4.32 -17.05
CA ARG A 104 -0.93 -3.59 -18.05
C ARG A 104 0.34 -4.33 -18.50
N VAL A 105 0.78 -5.30 -17.70
CA VAL A 105 1.91 -6.19 -18.04
C VAL A 105 1.41 -7.50 -18.64
N ASN A 106 0.33 -8.04 -18.08
CA ASN A 106 -0.33 -9.25 -18.56
C ASN A 106 -1.85 -9.09 -18.38
N ALA A 107 -2.60 -9.03 -19.49
CA ALA A 107 -4.05 -8.81 -19.46
C ALA A 107 -4.82 -9.88 -18.67
N ASP A 108 -4.29 -11.11 -18.63
CA ASP A 108 -4.90 -12.24 -17.91
C ASP A 108 -4.47 -12.33 -16.44
N SER A 109 -3.74 -11.35 -15.93
CA SER A 109 -3.27 -11.35 -14.55
C SER A 109 -4.42 -11.36 -13.55
N VAL A 110 -4.38 -12.31 -12.61
CA VAL A 110 -5.27 -12.38 -11.45
C VAL A 110 -4.77 -11.53 -10.26
N MET A 111 -3.53 -11.03 -10.33
CA MET A 111 -2.98 -10.15 -9.32
C MET A 111 -3.79 -8.84 -9.28
N PRO A 112 -4.27 -8.39 -8.11
CA PRO A 112 -5.01 -7.14 -8.01
C PRO A 112 -4.20 -5.93 -8.49
N ALA A 113 -4.90 -4.93 -9.02
CA ALA A 113 -4.35 -3.59 -9.21
C ALA A 113 -4.36 -2.87 -7.87
N TYR A 114 -3.19 -2.72 -7.24
CA TYR A 114 -3.11 -2.18 -5.89
C TYR A 114 -3.29 -0.67 -5.82
N PHE A 115 -3.00 0.04 -6.92
CA PHE A 115 -3.09 1.50 -6.98
C PHE A 115 -3.92 1.94 -8.19
N LYS A 116 -5.21 1.56 -8.17
CA LYS A 116 -6.18 1.86 -9.22
C LYS A 116 -7.57 1.96 -8.62
N ILE A 117 -8.38 2.91 -9.10
CA ILE A 117 -9.76 3.11 -8.65
C ILE A 117 -10.77 3.10 -9.81
N ASP A 118 -10.31 3.29 -11.04
CA ASP A 118 -11.14 3.32 -12.26
C ASP A 118 -11.27 1.94 -12.92
N ALA A 119 -12.32 1.78 -13.71
CA ALA A 119 -12.60 0.56 -14.48
C ALA A 119 -12.58 -0.74 -13.65
N LEU A 120 -12.94 -0.67 -12.39
CA LEU A 120 -13.09 -1.81 -11.50
C LEU A 120 -14.55 -2.29 -11.49
N HIS A 121 -14.75 -3.61 -11.34
CA HIS A 121 -16.06 -4.22 -11.30
C HIS A 121 -16.31 -4.87 -9.94
N ARG A 122 -17.54 -4.76 -9.43
CA ARG A 122 -18.01 -5.44 -8.22
C ARG A 122 -17.20 -5.08 -6.96
N VAL A 123 -16.80 -3.81 -6.86
CA VAL A 123 -16.06 -3.29 -5.70
C VAL A 123 -17.01 -3.16 -4.51
N GLY A 124 -16.61 -3.70 -3.36
CA GLY A 124 -17.33 -3.55 -2.09
C GLY A 124 -17.49 -2.07 -1.70
N ALA A 125 -18.59 -1.74 -1.02
CA ALA A 125 -18.94 -0.34 -0.72
C ALA A 125 -17.83 0.41 0.05
N SER A 126 -17.13 -0.26 0.96
CA SER A 126 -16.02 0.31 1.74
C SER A 126 -14.74 0.55 0.94
N TRP A 127 -14.65 0.03 -0.29
CA TRP A 127 -13.47 0.13 -1.15
C TRP A 127 -13.72 0.98 -2.41
N ARG A 128 -14.90 1.58 -2.53
CA ARG A 128 -15.19 2.47 -3.65
C ARG A 128 -14.29 3.69 -3.59
N ASP A 129 -13.76 4.06 -4.75
CA ASP A 129 -12.89 5.23 -4.93
C ASP A 129 -11.62 5.23 -4.05
N GLN A 130 -11.22 4.04 -3.57
CA GLN A 130 -10.01 3.86 -2.79
C GLN A 130 -9.12 2.76 -3.40
N PRO A 131 -7.80 2.99 -3.53
CA PRO A 131 -6.86 1.95 -3.91
C PRO A 131 -6.66 0.96 -2.74
N ILE A 132 -6.23 -0.25 -3.05
CA ILE A 132 -5.89 -1.27 -2.02
C ILE A 132 -4.70 -0.79 -1.17
N LEU A 133 -3.69 -0.21 -1.81
CA LEU A 133 -2.54 0.42 -1.15
C LEU A 133 -2.46 1.89 -1.58
N ASN A 134 -2.09 2.77 -0.66
CA ASN A 134 -1.78 4.15 -1.02
C ASN A 134 -0.41 4.24 -1.74
N ALA A 135 -0.08 5.42 -2.28
CA ALA A 135 1.14 5.65 -3.06
C ALA A 135 2.41 5.26 -2.28
N GLN A 136 2.52 5.67 -1.00
CA GLN A 136 3.69 5.36 -0.18
C GLN A 136 3.81 3.86 0.11
N GLN A 137 2.71 3.18 0.38
CA GLN A 137 2.70 1.74 0.58
C GLN A 137 3.16 0.98 -0.67
N VAL A 138 2.78 1.45 -1.86
CA VAL A 138 3.30 0.88 -3.12
C VAL A 138 4.82 1.06 -3.20
N GLU A 139 5.35 2.26 -2.91
CA GLU A 139 6.80 2.50 -2.94
C GLU A 139 7.54 1.65 -1.90
N ASP A 140 6.97 1.47 -0.70
CA ASP A 140 7.54 0.62 0.34
C ASP A 140 7.63 -0.84 -0.13
N VAL A 141 6.57 -1.38 -0.73
CA VAL A 141 6.56 -2.74 -1.29
C VAL A 141 7.56 -2.85 -2.46
N VAL A 142 7.64 -1.86 -3.34
CA VAL A 142 8.62 -1.83 -4.44
C VAL A 142 10.04 -1.85 -3.90
N ALA A 143 10.36 -1.04 -2.88
CA ALA A 143 11.68 -1.03 -2.24
C ALA A 143 12.05 -2.40 -1.66
N TRP A 144 11.09 -3.06 -0.99
CA TRP A 144 11.29 -4.40 -0.48
C TRP A 144 11.51 -5.43 -1.61
N LEU A 145 10.67 -5.43 -2.65
CA LEU A 145 10.82 -6.35 -3.79
C LEU A 145 12.16 -6.19 -4.51
N VAL A 146 12.65 -4.95 -4.66
CA VAL A 146 13.99 -4.65 -5.23
C VAL A 146 15.11 -5.23 -4.36
N SER A 147 14.95 -5.32 -3.05
CA SER A 147 15.94 -5.88 -2.13
C SER A 147 16.05 -7.40 -2.20
N LEU A 148 15.06 -8.09 -2.76
CA LEU A 148 15.03 -9.55 -2.92
C LEU A 148 15.91 -9.97 -4.11
N LYS A 149 17.13 -10.38 -3.83
CA LYS A 149 18.14 -10.84 -4.81
C LYS A 149 18.22 -12.37 -4.88
#